data_3f8f83c54b646e99defcd582cde31e8b
#
_entry.id   3f8f83c54b646e99defcd582cde31e8b
#
_cell.length_a   1.000
_cell.length_b   1.000
_cell.length_c   1.000
_cell.angle_alpha   90.00
_cell.angle_beta   90.00
_cell.angle_gamma   90.00
#
_symmetry.space_group_name_H-M   'P 1'
#
loop_
_entity.id
_entity.type
_entity.pdbx_description
1 polymer ?
#
loop_
_entity_poly.entity_id
_entity_poly.type
_entity_poly.pdbx_seq_one_letter_code
_entity_poly.pdbx_strand_id
1 'polypeptide(L)'
;MYPVTLGYDEAKKRIESLLRDGYCSEALVTAVFTVEKMFRRTLRQIIVSAGFTSKAADKLIGSANGLTALKERWSIYEPNHKTLVEIIGNKDWEQVKELSKIRNELIHGVRVYEEEECKEKAEKLLFTLDNLKQILDDTYGYSGWERLSVRKKSKLHIDPKIKISS
;
A
#
# COMPACT_ATOMS: atom_id res chain seq x y z
N MET A 1 1.38 -13.45 -12.48
CA MET A 1 0.16 -13.06 -11.75
C MET A 1 0.45 -13.19 -10.26
N TYR A 2 0.37 -12.11 -9.53
CA TYR A 2 0.47 -12.20 -8.08
C TYR A 2 -0.85 -12.75 -7.56
N PRO A 3 -0.84 -13.84 -6.79
CA PRO A 3 -2.09 -14.38 -6.27
C PRO A 3 -2.72 -13.33 -5.34
N VAL A 4 -3.85 -12.82 -5.73
CA VAL A 4 -4.62 -11.77 -5.01
C VAL A 4 -5.11 -12.25 -3.64
N THR A 5 -4.96 -13.53 -3.36
CA THR A 5 -5.52 -14.23 -2.20
C THR A 5 -4.51 -14.60 -1.12
N LEU A 6 -3.23 -14.27 -1.28
CA LEU A 6 -2.24 -14.58 -0.24
C LEU A 6 -2.45 -13.71 0.99
N GLY A 7 -2.49 -14.34 2.16
CA GLY A 7 -2.42 -13.67 3.45
C GLY A 7 -1.05 -13.03 3.69
N TYR A 8 -0.95 -12.24 4.74
CA TYR A 8 0.27 -11.53 5.09
C TYR A 8 1.47 -12.46 5.30
N ASP A 9 1.29 -13.52 6.08
CA ASP A 9 2.35 -14.47 6.39
C ASP A 9 2.86 -15.20 5.13
N GLU A 10 1.96 -15.52 4.21
CA GLU A 10 2.34 -16.16 2.94
C GLU A 10 3.06 -15.20 2.00
N ALA A 11 2.68 -13.92 1.98
CA ALA A 11 3.40 -12.90 1.23
C ALA A 11 4.84 -12.74 1.75
N LYS A 12 5.03 -12.74 3.08
CA LYS A 12 6.36 -12.73 3.70
C LYS A 12 7.16 -13.97 3.36
N LYS A 13 6.59 -15.16 3.53
CA LYS A 13 7.25 -16.43 3.20
C LYS A 13 7.71 -16.49 1.75
N ARG A 14 6.93 -15.90 0.82
CA ARG A 14 7.33 -15.82 -0.58
C ARG A 14 8.58 -14.96 -0.77
N ILE A 15 8.66 -13.80 -0.12
CA ILE A 15 9.84 -12.94 -0.18
C ILE A 15 11.05 -13.65 0.42
N GLU A 16 10.88 -14.29 1.58
CA GLU A 16 11.92 -15.07 2.25
C GLU A 16 12.41 -16.24 1.39
N SER A 17 11.50 -16.92 0.69
CA SER A 17 11.85 -18.00 -0.23
C SER A 17 12.69 -17.49 -1.41
N LEU A 18 12.31 -16.37 -2.02
CA LEU A 18 13.07 -15.75 -3.10
C LEU A 18 14.49 -15.36 -2.64
N LEU A 19 14.62 -14.80 -1.45
CA LEU A 19 15.93 -14.47 -0.86
C LEU A 19 16.78 -15.71 -0.62
N ARG A 20 16.20 -16.75 -0.04
CA ARG A 20 16.89 -18.03 0.24
C ARG A 20 17.38 -18.70 -1.03
N ASP A 21 16.60 -18.62 -2.11
CA ASP A 21 16.90 -19.24 -3.39
C ASP A 21 17.82 -18.36 -4.27
N GLY A 22 18.25 -17.19 -3.78
CA GLY A 22 19.19 -16.30 -4.48
C GLY A 22 18.55 -15.34 -5.48
N TYR A 23 17.22 -15.27 -5.54
CA TYR A 23 16.47 -14.34 -6.41
C TYR A 23 16.26 -12.99 -5.70
N CYS A 24 17.36 -12.28 -5.44
CA CYS A 24 17.34 -11.09 -4.57
C CYS A 24 16.66 -9.89 -5.22
N SER A 25 16.82 -9.67 -6.51
CA SER A 25 16.13 -8.61 -7.25
C SER A 25 14.61 -8.84 -7.26
N GLU A 26 14.18 -10.07 -7.50
CA GLU A 26 12.78 -10.47 -7.50
C GLU A 26 12.17 -10.37 -6.09
N ALA A 27 12.96 -10.69 -5.07
CA ALA A 27 12.55 -10.53 -3.67
C ALA A 27 12.29 -9.05 -3.35
N LEU A 28 13.19 -8.15 -3.78
CA LEU A 28 13.03 -6.71 -3.60
C LEU A 28 11.78 -6.18 -4.31
N VAL A 29 11.59 -6.54 -5.56
CA VAL A 29 10.40 -6.17 -6.36
C VAL A 29 9.12 -6.64 -5.67
N THR A 30 9.10 -7.90 -5.22
CA THR A 30 7.95 -8.50 -4.53
C THR A 30 7.67 -7.79 -3.19
N ALA A 31 8.70 -7.46 -2.43
CA ALA A 31 8.55 -6.74 -1.17
C ALA A 31 7.97 -5.33 -1.37
N VAL A 32 8.42 -4.59 -2.36
CA VAL A 32 7.88 -3.26 -2.69
C VAL A 32 6.42 -3.35 -3.13
N PHE A 33 6.05 -4.31 -3.98
CA PHE A 33 4.65 -4.54 -4.35
C PHE A 33 3.78 -4.90 -3.16
N THR A 34 4.33 -5.62 -2.20
CA THR A 34 3.62 -5.99 -0.96
C THR A 34 3.27 -4.75 -0.13
N VAL A 35 4.21 -3.81 0.01
CA VAL A 35 3.97 -2.52 0.68
C VAL A 35 2.92 -1.69 -0.07
N GLU A 36 3.06 -1.55 -1.38
CA GLU A 36 2.10 -0.79 -2.19
C GLU A 36 0.69 -1.39 -2.12
N LYS A 37 0.58 -2.70 -2.14
CA LYS A 37 -0.70 -3.40 -1.95
C LYS A 37 -1.31 -3.09 -0.59
N MET A 38 -0.51 -3.11 0.46
CA MET A 38 -0.94 -2.79 1.83
C MET A 38 -1.51 -1.37 1.89
N PHE A 39 -0.79 -0.39 1.38
CA PHE A 39 -1.25 1.00 1.35
C PHE A 39 -2.48 1.19 0.48
N ARG A 40 -2.49 0.62 -0.72
CA ARG A 40 -3.62 0.72 -1.66
C ARG A 40 -4.91 0.16 -1.06
N ARG A 41 -4.84 -1.01 -0.46
CA ARG A 41 -6.02 -1.64 0.15
C ARG A 41 -6.49 -0.92 1.41
N THR A 42 -5.56 -0.42 2.22
CA THR A 42 -5.90 0.39 3.40
C THR A 42 -6.56 1.70 2.99
N LEU A 43 -6.03 2.41 2.01
CA LEU A 43 -6.64 3.64 1.50
C LEU A 43 -8.04 3.38 0.92
N ARG A 44 -8.22 2.28 0.18
CA ARG A 44 -9.55 1.89 -0.29
C ARG A 44 -10.54 1.72 0.86
N GLN A 45 -10.13 1.07 1.93
CA GLN A 45 -10.96 0.90 3.12
C GLN A 45 -11.29 2.24 3.79
N ILE A 46 -10.33 3.16 3.86
CA ILE A 46 -10.54 4.53 4.36
C ILE A 46 -11.59 5.25 3.50
N ILE A 47 -11.50 5.16 2.19
CA ILE A 47 -12.45 5.78 1.26
C ILE A 47 -13.87 5.20 1.45
N VAL A 48 -13.99 3.89 1.55
CA VAL A 48 -15.30 3.25 1.82
C VAL A 48 -15.85 3.69 3.18
N SER A 49 -14.97 3.80 4.18
CA SER A 49 -15.36 4.26 5.52
C SER A 49 -15.83 5.72 5.54
N ALA A 50 -15.32 6.56 4.64
CA ALA A 50 -15.77 7.93 4.45
C ALA A 50 -17.19 8.06 3.87
N GLY A 51 -17.79 6.97 3.37
CA GLY A 51 -19.14 6.93 2.85
C GLY A 51 -19.26 6.66 1.35
N PHE A 52 -18.16 6.53 0.64
CA PHE A 52 -18.17 6.14 -0.77
C PHE A 52 -18.61 4.70 -0.96
N THR A 53 -19.25 4.43 -2.10
CA THR A 53 -19.52 3.03 -2.50
C THR A 53 -18.21 2.31 -2.81
N SER A 54 -18.21 0.98 -2.70
CA SER A 54 -17.05 0.18 -3.06
C SER A 54 -16.61 0.40 -4.52
N LYS A 55 -17.58 0.55 -5.42
CA LYS A 55 -17.32 0.84 -6.84
C LYS A 55 -16.65 2.20 -7.05
N ALA A 56 -17.06 3.23 -6.31
CA ALA A 56 -16.43 4.54 -6.37
C ALA A 56 -15.02 4.51 -5.77
N ALA A 57 -14.83 3.80 -4.65
CA ALA A 57 -13.51 3.61 -4.05
C ALA A 57 -12.55 2.91 -5.02
N ASP A 58 -12.99 1.86 -5.70
CA ASP A 58 -12.18 1.16 -6.71
C ASP A 58 -11.76 2.07 -7.85
N LYS A 59 -12.63 2.96 -8.33
CA LYS A 59 -12.29 3.96 -9.35
C LYS A 59 -11.27 4.98 -8.85
N LEU A 60 -11.46 5.48 -7.63
CA LEU A 60 -10.54 6.46 -7.04
C LEU A 60 -9.15 5.87 -6.83
N ILE A 61 -9.06 4.63 -6.38
CA ILE A 61 -7.80 3.91 -6.23
C ILE A 61 -7.20 3.54 -7.59
N GLY A 62 -8.01 3.08 -8.54
CA GLY A 62 -7.56 2.68 -9.88
C GLY A 62 -6.86 3.80 -10.65
N SER A 63 -7.23 5.06 -10.41
CA SER A 63 -6.57 6.22 -11.00
C SER A 63 -5.31 6.69 -10.24
N ALA A 64 -4.98 6.07 -9.10
CA ALA A 64 -3.77 6.36 -8.33
C ALA A 64 -2.62 5.47 -8.82
N ASN A 65 -1.76 6.00 -9.67
CA ASN A 65 -0.61 5.28 -10.19
C ASN A 65 0.63 5.54 -9.30
N GLY A 66 1.10 4.45 -8.66
CA GLY A 66 2.30 4.47 -7.85
C GLY A 66 2.13 5.05 -6.44
N LEU A 67 3.22 5.02 -5.71
CA LEU A 67 3.28 5.37 -4.29
C LEU A 67 2.97 6.85 -4.01
N THR A 68 3.45 7.74 -4.89
CA THR A 68 3.24 9.19 -4.75
C THR A 68 1.76 9.55 -4.84
N ALA A 69 1.04 8.97 -5.79
CA ALA A 69 -0.40 9.21 -5.93
C ALA A 69 -1.20 8.68 -4.73
N LEU A 70 -0.81 7.55 -4.16
CA LEU A 70 -1.41 7.02 -2.92
C LEU A 70 -1.17 7.99 -1.74
N LYS A 71 0.06 8.49 -1.59
CA LYS A 71 0.42 9.46 -0.56
C LYS A 71 -0.42 10.74 -0.67
N GLU A 72 -0.53 11.32 -1.87
CA GLU A 72 -1.28 12.56 -2.12
C GLU A 72 -2.76 12.42 -1.80
N ARG A 73 -3.35 11.26 -2.07
CA ARG A 73 -4.76 11.00 -1.79
C ARG A 73 -5.04 10.64 -0.34
N TRP A 74 -4.04 10.19 0.40
CA TRP A 74 -4.22 9.71 1.77
C TRP A 74 -4.89 10.74 2.65
N SER A 75 -4.34 11.95 2.75
CA SER A 75 -4.87 13.01 3.59
C SER A 75 -6.24 13.56 3.16
N ILE A 76 -6.63 13.33 1.91
CA ILE A 76 -7.96 13.74 1.42
C ILE A 76 -9.06 12.92 2.10
N TYR A 77 -8.86 11.61 2.23
CA TYR A 77 -9.86 10.67 2.73
C TYR A 77 -9.64 10.23 4.18
N GLU A 78 -8.47 10.46 4.72
CA GLU A 78 -8.11 10.09 6.09
C GLU A 78 -9.01 10.85 7.09
N PRO A 79 -9.55 10.19 8.13
CA PRO A 79 -10.55 10.80 9.03
C PRO A 79 -10.13 12.10 9.69
N ASN A 80 -8.84 12.26 9.99
CA ASN A 80 -8.28 13.48 10.59
C ASN A 80 -7.41 14.27 9.62
N HIS A 81 -7.47 13.96 8.33
CA HIS A 81 -6.66 14.56 7.27
C HIS A 81 -5.15 14.47 7.49
N LYS A 82 -4.70 13.46 8.24
CA LYS A 82 -3.28 13.17 8.39
C LYS A 82 -2.69 12.62 7.10
N THR A 83 -1.47 12.99 6.82
CA THR A 83 -0.73 12.45 5.68
C THR A 83 -0.24 11.04 5.96
N LEU A 84 0.03 10.26 4.92
CA LEU A 84 0.63 8.92 5.08
C LEU A 84 1.97 9.00 5.84
N VAL A 85 2.76 10.04 5.60
CA VAL A 85 4.04 10.25 6.29
C VAL A 85 3.86 10.48 7.79
N GLU A 86 2.84 11.24 8.18
CA GLU A 86 2.51 11.44 9.61
C GLU A 86 2.07 10.13 10.26
N ILE A 87 1.42 9.24 9.53
CA ILE A 87 0.96 7.95 10.05
C ILE A 87 2.13 6.97 10.23
N ILE A 88 2.95 6.76 9.21
CA ILE A 88 4.00 5.74 9.24
C ILE A 88 5.36 6.25 9.72
N GLY A 89 5.55 7.55 9.76
CA GLY A 89 6.82 8.19 10.10
C GLY A 89 7.72 8.43 8.90
N ASN A 90 8.53 9.48 9.00
CA ASN A 90 9.41 9.91 7.91
C ASN A 90 10.48 8.88 7.55
N LYS A 91 11.02 8.18 8.53
CA LYS A 91 12.05 7.14 8.32
C LYS A 91 11.55 6.01 7.41
N ASP A 92 10.40 5.45 7.73
CA ASP A 92 9.82 4.34 6.96
C ASP A 92 9.32 4.83 5.60
N TRP A 93 8.79 6.05 5.53
CA TRP A 93 8.40 6.67 4.26
C TRP A 93 9.58 6.82 3.29
N GLU A 94 10.71 7.39 3.73
CA GLU A 94 11.89 7.57 2.88
C GLU A 94 12.46 6.23 2.41
N GLN A 95 12.46 5.22 3.27
CA GLN A 95 12.87 3.87 2.89
C GLN A 95 11.96 3.30 1.78
N VAL A 96 10.65 3.34 1.97
CA VAL A 96 9.69 2.80 0.99
C VAL A 96 9.78 3.57 -0.33
N LYS A 97 9.92 4.88 -0.28
CA LYS A 97 10.09 5.75 -1.45
C LYS A 97 11.36 5.42 -2.24
N GLU A 98 12.50 5.25 -1.56
CA GLU A 98 13.75 4.84 -2.18
C GLU A 98 13.61 3.48 -2.87
N LEU A 99 13.06 2.50 -2.17
CA LEU A 99 12.92 1.15 -2.69
C LEU A 99 11.90 1.06 -3.83
N SER A 100 10.87 1.88 -3.81
CA SER A 100 9.93 2.01 -4.93
C SER A 100 10.62 2.56 -6.20
N LYS A 101 11.53 3.52 -6.03
CA LYS A 101 12.37 4.02 -7.13
C LYS A 101 13.27 2.92 -7.69
N ILE A 102 13.98 2.19 -6.84
CA ILE A 102 14.86 1.08 -7.24
C ILE A 102 14.06 0.00 -7.99
N ARG A 103 12.88 -0.37 -7.48
CA ARG A 103 11.99 -1.32 -8.15
C ARG A 103 11.64 -0.86 -9.56
N ASN A 104 11.31 0.41 -9.75
CA ASN A 104 10.98 0.96 -11.06
C ASN A 104 12.19 0.91 -12.01
N GLU A 105 13.38 1.25 -11.53
CA GLU A 105 14.63 1.16 -12.32
C GLU A 105 14.94 -0.29 -12.73
N LEU A 106 14.73 -1.26 -11.84
CA LEU A 106 14.88 -2.69 -12.13
C LEU A 106 13.89 -3.17 -13.18
N ILE A 107 12.60 -2.86 -13.03
CA ILE A 107 11.54 -3.31 -13.94
C ILE A 107 11.71 -2.72 -15.35
N HIS A 108 12.11 -1.46 -15.44
CA HIS A 108 12.29 -0.77 -16.72
C HIS A 108 13.68 -0.93 -17.32
N GLY A 109 14.56 -1.69 -16.66
CA GLY A 109 15.92 -1.93 -17.14
C GLY A 109 16.80 -0.67 -17.24
N VAL A 110 16.47 0.36 -16.47
CA VAL A 110 17.20 1.64 -16.46
C VAL A 110 18.54 1.50 -15.74
N ARG A 111 18.61 0.65 -14.73
CA ARG A 111 19.80 0.41 -13.93
C ARG A 111 19.85 -1.03 -13.47
N VAL A 112 21.06 -1.58 -13.42
CA VAL A 112 21.36 -2.89 -12.82
C VAL A 112 21.87 -2.64 -11.40
N TYR A 113 21.39 -3.44 -10.47
CA TYR A 113 21.84 -3.45 -9.07
C TYR A 113 22.52 -4.77 -8.75
N GLU A 114 23.55 -4.72 -7.91
CA GLU A 114 24.19 -5.94 -7.40
C GLU A 114 23.22 -6.78 -6.58
N GLU A 115 23.30 -8.11 -6.73
CA GLU A 115 22.42 -9.03 -6.00
C GLU A 115 22.51 -8.87 -4.48
N GLU A 116 23.70 -8.63 -3.95
CA GLU A 116 23.92 -8.42 -2.51
C GLU A 116 23.25 -7.10 -2.03
N GLU A 117 23.28 -6.04 -2.83
CA GLU A 117 22.57 -4.81 -2.55
C GLU A 117 21.06 -5.03 -2.52
N CYS A 118 20.51 -5.76 -3.48
CA CYS A 118 19.10 -6.13 -3.53
C CYS A 118 18.71 -6.98 -2.32
N LYS A 119 19.54 -7.91 -1.93
CA LYS A 119 19.34 -8.76 -0.76
C LYS A 119 19.23 -7.94 0.52
N GLU A 120 20.22 -7.10 0.80
CA GLU A 120 20.24 -6.24 1.99
C GLU A 120 18.99 -5.35 2.07
N LYS A 121 18.63 -4.73 0.95
CA LYS A 121 17.44 -3.87 0.88
C LYS A 121 16.14 -4.64 1.04
N ALA A 122 16.03 -5.83 0.46
CA ALA A 122 14.84 -6.68 0.61
C ALA A 122 14.68 -7.19 2.04
N GLU A 123 15.76 -7.62 2.69
CA GLU A 123 15.76 -8.05 4.09
C GLU A 123 15.34 -6.90 5.04
N LYS A 124 15.87 -5.72 4.80
CA LYS A 124 15.52 -4.52 5.56
C LYS A 124 14.05 -4.14 5.38
N LEU A 125 13.52 -4.21 4.17
CA LEU A 125 12.10 -3.94 3.91
C LEU A 125 11.19 -5.01 4.51
N LEU A 126 11.62 -6.27 4.51
CA LEU A 126 10.89 -7.35 5.14
C LEU A 126 10.68 -7.12 6.65
N PHE A 127 11.70 -6.59 7.31
CA PHE A 127 11.59 -6.15 8.71
C PHE A 127 10.63 -4.95 8.87
N THR A 128 10.71 -3.97 7.95
CA THR A 128 9.84 -2.79 7.97
C THR A 128 8.38 -3.13 7.70
N LEU A 129 8.10 -4.18 6.91
CA LEU A 129 6.73 -4.64 6.65
C LEU A 129 5.92 -4.91 7.91
N ASP A 130 6.50 -5.58 8.89
CA ASP A 130 5.83 -5.88 10.16
C ASP A 130 5.47 -4.59 10.91
N ASN A 131 6.38 -3.64 10.92
CA ASN A 131 6.16 -2.34 11.55
C ASN A 131 5.05 -1.55 10.85
N LEU A 132 5.07 -1.49 9.52
CA LEU A 132 4.02 -0.82 8.74
C LEU A 132 2.65 -1.45 8.97
N LYS A 133 2.59 -2.79 8.95
CA LYS A 133 1.35 -3.51 9.24
C LYS A 133 0.82 -3.17 10.62
N GLN A 134 1.67 -3.19 11.64
CA GLN A 134 1.30 -2.88 13.02
C GLN A 134 0.77 -1.45 13.15
N ILE A 135 1.45 -0.47 12.56
CA ILE A 135 1.02 0.93 12.58
C ILE A 135 -0.37 1.10 11.96
N LEU A 136 -0.61 0.48 10.80
CA LEU A 136 -1.90 0.58 10.12
C LEU A 136 -3.01 -0.13 10.90
N ASP A 137 -2.73 -1.30 11.47
CA ASP A 137 -3.69 -2.02 12.33
C ASP A 137 -4.03 -1.21 13.58
N ASP A 138 -3.04 -0.63 14.25
CA ASP A 138 -3.24 0.20 15.44
C ASP A 138 -4.01 1.49 15.13
N THR A 139 -3.74 2.10 13.96
CA THR A 139 -4.36 3.37 13.58
C THR A 139 -5.78 3.20 13.05
N TYR A 140 -6.02 2.20 12.22
CA TYR A 140 -7.27 2.02 11.46
C TYR A 140 -8.01 0.72 11.75
N GLY A 141 -7.43 -0.20 12.50
CA GLY A 141 -7.96 -1.56 12.67
C GLY A 141 -7.94 -2.36 11.37
N TYR A 142 -7.14 -1.96 10.40
CA TYR A 142 -7.06 -2.57 9.08
C TYR A 142 -5.74 -2.22 8.39
N SER A 143 -5.10 -3.20 7.79
CA SER A 143 -3.82 -3.03 7.08
C SER A 143 -3.78 -3.65 5.67
N GLY A 144 -4.94 -3.93 5.11
CA GLY A 144 -5.06 -4.44 3.74
C GLY A 144 -4.99 -5.97 3.60
N TRP A 145 -4.89 -6.71 4.69
CA TRP A 145 -4.74 -8.18 4.66
C TRP A 145 -6.01 -8.94 5.01
N GLU A 146 -7.04 -8.23 5.41
CA GLU A 146 -8.36 -8.77 5.69
C GLU A 146 -9.31 -8.53 4.53
N ARG A 147 -10.52 -9.08 4.63
CA ARG A 147 -11.55 -8.91 3.63
C ARG A 147 -11.94 -7.43 3.49
N LEU A 148 -12.00 -6.96 2.25
CA LEU A 148 -12.47 -5.61 1.94
C LEU A 148 -13.96 -5.45 2.26
N SER A 149 -14.31 -4.33 2.89
CA SER A 149 -15.70 -3.95 3.11
C SER A 149 -16.42 -3.65 1.81
N VAL A 150 -17.71 -3.99 1.75
CA VAL A 150 -18.58 -3.72 0.62
C VAL A 150 -19.63 -2.71 1.01
N ARG A 151 -19.71 -1.60 0.29
CA ARG A 151 -20.76 -0.59 0.42
C ARG A 151 -21.44 -0.39 -0.93
N LYS A 152 -22.71 -0.78 -1.00
CA LYS A 152 -23.51 -0.68 -2.24
C LYS A 152 -24.18 0.69 -2.41
N LYS A 153 -24.57 1.34 -1.31
CA LYS A 153 -25.22 2.66 -1.31
C LYS A 153 -24.31 3.71 -0.71
N SER A 154 -24.18 4.86 -1.37
CA SER A 154 -23.42 5.99 -0.86
C SER A 154 -24.01 6.51 0.46
N LYS A 155 -23.14 6.94 1.36
CA LYS A 155 -23.48 7.68 2.58
C LYS A 155 -22.88 9.11 2.56
N LEU A 156 -22.54 9.60 1.38
CA LEU A 156 -22.13 10.98 1.18
C LEU A 156 -23.34 11.91 1.28
N HIS A 157 -23.07 13.20 1.39
CA HIS A 157 -24.10 14.25 1.44
C HIS A 157 -25.06 14.16 2.64
N ILE A 158 -24.57 13.77 3.79
CA ILE A 158 -25.31 13.81 5.05
C ILE A 158 -25.64 15.28 5.42
N ASP A 159 -24.73 16.21 5.11
CA ASP A 159 -24.91 17.66 5.28
C ASP A 159 -24.64 18.38 3.95
N PRO A 160 -25.58 18.31 2.99
CA PRO A 160 -25.38 18.88 1.67
C PRO A 160 -25.42 20.41 1.72
N LYS A 161 -24.45 21.04 1.05
CA LYS A 161 -24.41 22.51 0.85
C LYS A 161 -24.96 22.92 -0.52
N ILE A 162 -25.47 21.96 -1.29
CA ILE A 162 -26.11 22.15 -2.58
C ILE A 162 -27.48 21.47 -2.59
N LYS A 163 -28.34 21.87 -3.52
CA LYS A 163 -29.62 21.19 -3.72
C LYS A 163 -29.38 19.80 -4.31
N ILE A 164 -29.88 18.79 -3.63
CA ILE A 164 -29.85 17.40 -4.11
C ILE A 164 -31.26 17.04 -4.55
N SER A 165 -31.39 16.71 -5.84
CA SER A 165 -32.65 16.19 -6.38
C SER A 165 -32.86 14.75 -5.89
N SER A 166 -34.03 14.46 -5.39
CA SER A 166 -34.46 13.12 -5.01
C SER A 166 -34.71 12.23 -6.22
#